data_d7f501ab937a869fa2aa5da8813a2a93
#
_entry.id   d7f501ab937a869fa2aa5da8813a2a93
#
_cell.length_a   1.000
_cell.length_b   1.000
_cell.length_c   1.000
_cell.angle_alpha   90.00
_cell.angle_beta   90.00
_cell.angle_gamma   90.00
#
_symmetry.space_group_name_H-M   'P 1'
#
loop_
_entity.id
_entity.type
_entity.pdbx_description
1 polymer ?
#
loop_
_entity_poly.entity_id
_entity_poly.type
_entity_poly.pdbx_seq_one_letter_code
_entity_poly.pdbx_strand_id
1 'polypeptide(L)'
;MRRREFIGLISGAAVTWPLAARAQQPTKIAHIGFLGLGPPGAQSRRVKALRAGLRDLGYVEGKNIAIEFRWAETVEQLPELAAELVRMNVDVIFAASSTLVEPARQATKAIPIVFATHADPVGIGHVVSLSHPGGNITGLTMVLTDIVSKDLEMLKDALPQAARIGILWNPTTPSHPPALKAVKAAGASLGVSLDMVPVTTVADFDGAFAAMTRSGLDSFLVVASPVAVSQRDRLAELALSHRLPGIFANKENVEAGGLMSYGPDGDDLTRRAALYIVKILNGAKPADLPVEQPTKFELVVNLKTAKALGLKISESFLLRADEVIE
;
A
#
# COMPACT_ATOMS: atom_id res chain seq x y z
N MET A 1 43.70 6.44 -77.19
CA MET A 1 42.69 7.04 -76.26
C MET A 1 42.87 6.37 -74.91
N ARG A 2 43.19 7.11 -73.90
CA ARG A 2 43.78 6.66 -72.63
C ARG A 2 42.71 6.23 -71.62
N ARG A 3 42.86 5.07 -71.03
CA ARG A 3 41.99 4.44 -69.98
C ARG A 3 41.91 5.22 -68.61
N ARG A 4 42.20 6.52 -68.60
CA ARG A 4 42.36 7.32 -67.37
C ARG A 4 41.25 8.29 -67.11
N GLU A 5 40.24 8.47 -67.95
CA GLU A 5 39.18 9.47 -67.74
C GLU A 5 37.84 8.91 -67.32
N PHE A 6 37.76 7.57 -67.12
CA PHE A 6 36.48 6.91 -66.68
C PHE A 6 36.36 6.61 -65.19
N ILE A 7 37.39 6.98 -64.40
CA ILE A 7 37.42 6.69 -62.96
C ILE A 7 37.02 7.94 -62.13
N GLY A 8 36.88 9.11 -62.75
CA GLY A 8 36.61 10.38 -62.04
C GLY A 8 35.15 10.72 -61.77
N LEU A 9 34.19 9.91 -62.21
CA LEU A 9 32.76 10.27 -62.16
C LEU A 9 31.91 9.37 -61.23
N ILE A 10 32.50 8.45 -60.48
CA ILE A 10 31.75 7.56 -59.54
C ILE A 10 32.06 7.89 -58.07
N SER A 11 32.87 8.90 -57.78
CA SER A 11 33.28 9.25 -56.40
C SER A 11 32.41 10.32 -55.71
N GLY A 12 31.26 10.71 -56.29
CA GLY A 12 30.42 11.82 -55.79
C GLY A 12 29.02 11.44 -55.30
N ALA A 13 28.62 10.16 -55.30
CA ALA A 13 27.22 9.80 -55.08
C ALA A 13 26.97 8.78 -53.95
N ALA A 14 27.88 8.65 -53.00
CA ALA A 14 27.73 7.66 -51.96
C ALA A 14 28.08 8.17 -50.56
N VAL A 15 27.53 9.26 -50.08
CA VAL A 15 27.40 9.58 -48.63
C VAL A 15 26.28 10.62 -48.41
N THR A 16 25.07 10.31 -48.82
CA THR A 16 23.89 10.84 -48.20
C THR A 16 23.02 9.65 -47.77
N TRP A 17 23.57 8.84 -46.83
CA TRP A 17 22.70 7.99 -46.06
C TRP A 17 21.75 8.93 -45.33
N PRO A 18 20.44 8.74 -45.47
CA PRO A 18 19.49 9.59 -44.72
C PRO A 18 19.71 9.29 -43.24
N LEU A 19 20.35 10.21 -42.54
CA LEU A 19 20.20 10.43 -41.10
C LEU A 19 18.76 10.93 -40.80
N ALA A 20 17.86 10.56 -41.70
CA ALA A 20 16.46 10.89 -41.60
C ALA A 20 15.68 9.73 -41.03
N ALA A 21 14.98 10.06 -40.02
CA ALA A 21 13.88 9.32 -39.46
C ALA A 21 14.26 8.12 -38.56
N ARG A 22 14.96 8.36 -37.47
CA ARG A 22 14.27 8.06 -36.23
C ARG A 22 13.09 9.05 -36.16
N ALA A 23 12.10 8.82 -37.01
CA ALA A 23 10.77 9.37 -36.82
C ALA A 23 10.42 8.98 -35.37
N GLN A 24 10.23 9.98 -34.53
CA GLN A 24 9.59 9.82 -33.24
C GLN A 24 8.28 9.07 -33.58
N GLN A 25 8.29 7.74 -33.40
CA GLN A 25 7.02 7.04 -33.27
C GLN A 25 6.28 7.85 -32.22
N PRO A 26 5.07 8.34 -32.48
CA PRO A 26 4.29 9.04 -31.49
C PRO A 26 4.31 8.15 -30.27
N THR A 27 4.93 8.63 -29.20
CA THR A 27 5.14 7.85 -27.99
C THR A 27 3.74 7.49 -27.53
N LYS A 28 3.33 6.22 -27.70
CA LYS A 28 2.00 5.76 -27.29
C LYS A 28 1.83 6.18 -25.84
N ILE A 29 0.87 7.05 -25.55
CA ILE A 29 0.55 7.40 -24.17
C ILE A 29 0.03 6.14 -23.50
N ALA A 30 0.74 5.66 -22.49
CA ALA A 30 0.31 4.51 -21.73
C ALA A 30 -0.75 4.93 -20.71
N HIS A 31 -1.83 4.15 -20.59
CA HIS A 31 -2.93 4.40 -19.67
C HIS A 31 -2.82 3.55 -18.43
N ILE A 32 -2.71 4.19 -17.27
CA ILE A 32 -2.67 3.54 -15.95
C ILE A 32 -4.02 3.75 -15.27
N GLY A 33 -4.77 2.68 -15.02
CA GLY A 33 -5.99 2.75 -14.22
C GLY A 33 -5.63 2.76 -12.73
N PHE A 34 -6.02 3.79 -12.00
CA PHE A 34 -5.87 3.86 -10.54
C PHE A 34 -7.21 3.58 -9.87
N LEU A 35 -7.33 2.44 -9.19
CA LEU A 35 -8.50 2.10 -8.38
C LEU A 35 -8.24 2.49 -6.92
N GLY A 36 -9.10 3.35 -6.36
CA GLY A 36 -8.98 3.86 -4.99
C GLY A 36 -10.24 3.69 -4.17
N LEU A 37 -10.11 3.70 -2.83
CA LEU A 37 -11.20 3.68 -1.88
C LEU A 37 -11.10 4.87 -0.93
N GLY A 38 -12.23 5.54 -0.68
CA GLY A 38 -12.32 6.77 0.10
C GLY A 38 -12.11 8.03 -0.75
N PRO A 39 -12.20 9.23 -0.16
CA PRO A 39 -12.08 10.47 -0.89
C PRO A 39 -10.67 10.64 -1.48
N PRO A 40 -10.54 11.27 -2.67
CA PRO A 40 -9.24 11.47 -3.33
C PRO A 40 -8.17 12.11 -2.45
N GLY A 41 -8.57 13.02 -1.57
CA GLY A 41 -7.68 13.70 -0.61
C GLY A 41 -7.00 12.75 0.38
N ALA A 42 -7.71 11.72 0.85
CA ALA A 42 -7.18 10.72 1.77
C ALA A 42 -6.04 9.88 1.15
N GLN A 43 -6.04 9.73 -0.17
CA GLN A 43 -5.04 8.97 -0.93
C GLN A 43 -3.97 9.87 -1.58
N SER A 44 -3.97 11.17 -1.30
CA SER A 44 -3.09 12.14 -1.98
C SER A 44 -1.59 11.82 -1.85
N ARG A 45 -1.15 11.28 -0.70
CA ARG A 45 0.26 10.84 -0.48
C ARG A 45 0.61 9.69 -1.42
N ARG A 46 -0.22 8.64 -1.50
CA ARG A 46 0.01 7.48 -2.39
C ARG A 46 0.03 7.88 -3.85
N VAL A 47 -0.89 8.76 -4.28
CA VAL A 47 -0.87 9.30 -5.65
C VAL A 47 0.43 10.07 -5.92
N LYS A 48 0.88 10.89 -4.97
CA LYS A 48 2.17 11.61 -5.08
C LYS A 48 3.34 10.63 -5.14
N ALA A 49 3.36 9.60 -4.31
CA ALA A 49 4.42 8.58 -4.26
C ALA A 49 4.48 7.80 -5.59
N LEU A 50 3.33 7.36 -6.12
CA LEU A 50 3.26 6.68 -7.42
C LEU A 50 3.77 7.57 -8.55
N ARG A 51 3.30 8.84 -8.62
CA ARG A 51 3.75 9.82 -9.62
C ARG A 51 5.25 10.10 -9.51
N ALA A 52 5.79 10.16 -8.30
CA ALA A 52 7.23 10.34 -8.07
C ALA A 52 8.01 9.12 -8.61
N GLY A 53 7.60 7.90 -8.26
CA GLY A 53 8.23 6.69 -8.77
C GLY A 53 8.19 6.56 -10.29
N LEU A 54 7.05 6.87 -10.91
CA LEU A 54 6.91 6.88 -12.37
C LEU A 54 7.84 7.93 -13.01
N ARG A 55 7.89 9.14 -12.46
CA ARG A 55 8.74 10.24 -12.94
C ARG A 55 10.22 9.90 -12.87
N ASP A 56 10.68 9.28 -11.77
CA ASP A 56 12.07 8.85 -11.60
C ASP A 56 12.48 7.81 -12.66
N LEU A 57 11.49 7.09 -13.21
CA LEU A 57 11.66 6.10 -14.27
C LEU A 57 11.39 6.66 -15.68
N GLY A 58 11.23 8.00 -15.81
CA GLY A 58 11.05 8.69 -17.09
C GLY A 58 9.60 8.76 -17.59
N TYR A 59 8.62 8.36 -16.75
CA TYR A 59 7.19 8.41 -17.08
C TYR A 59 6.53 9.62 -16.43
N VAL A 60 6.02 10.54 -17.26
CA VAL A 60 5.45 11.81 -16.81
C VAL A 60 4.02 11.93 -17.32
N GLU A 61 3.07 12.12 -16.41
CA GLU A 61 1.66 12.32 -16.72
C GLU A 61 1.46 13.53 -17.66
N GLY A 62 0.65 13.35 -18.69
CA GLY A 62 0.42 14.32 -19.75
C GLY A 62 1.52 14.37 -20.85
N LYS A 63 2.62 13.60 -20.71
CA LYS A 63 3.66 13.47 -21.75
C LYS A 63 3.65 12.09 -22.39
N ASN A 64 3.83 11.03 -21.60
CA ASN A 64 3.92 9.66 -22.09
C ASN A 64 3.08 8.67 -21.28
N ILE A 65 2.41 9.14 -20.20
CA ILE A 65 1.38 8.40 -19.47
C ILE A 65 0.17 9.27 -19.21
N ALA A 66 -1.00 8.60 -19.05
CA ALA A 66 -2.21 9.14 -18.47
C ALA A 66 -2.63 8.25 -17.28
N ILE A 67 -3.11 8.85 -16.19
CA ILE A 67 -3.62 8.12 -15.04
C ILE A 67 -5.13 8.33 -14.94
N GLU A 68 -5.87 7.25 -15.09
CA GLU A 68 -7.34 7.22 -15.05
C GLU A 68 -7.79 6.84 -13.66
N PHE A 69 -8.23 7.82 -12.87
CA PHE A 69 -8.63 7.60 -11.49
C PHE A 69 -10.09 7.13 -11.40
N ARG A 70 -10.32 6.09 -10.57
CA ARG A 70 -11.64 5.65 -10.13
C ARG A 70 -11.64 5.55 -8.61
N TRP A 71 -12.49 6.36 -7.99
CA TRP A 71 -12.61 6.47 -6.53
C TRP A 71 -13.94 5.91 -6.09
N ALA A 72 -13.92 4.85 -5.30
CA ALA A 72 -15.07 4.30 -4.63
C ALA A 72 -15.26 5.00 -3.26
N GLU A 73 -16.47 5.37 -2.92
CA GLU A 73 -16.82 5.83 -1.59
C GLU A 73 -17.00 4.64 -0.63
N THR A 74 -17.52 3.53 -1.17
CA THR A 74 -17.74 2.28 -0.44
C THR A 74 -17.16 1.08 -1.20
N VAL A 75 -16.96 -0.04 -0.50
CA VAL A 75 -16.39 -1.26 -1.11
C VAL A 75 -17.30 -1.85 -2.19
N GLU A 76 -18.61 -1.67 -2.05
CA GLU A 76 -19.63 -2.18 -2.97
C GLU A 76 -19.55 -1.54 -4.36
N GLN A 77 -18.98 -0.35 -4.48
CA GLN A 77 -18.78 0.35 -5.76
C GLN A 77 -17.57 -0.16 -6.54
N LEU A 78 -16.63 -0.83 -5.88
CA LEU A 78 -15.35 -1.23 -6.48
C LEU A 78 -15.50 -2.14 -7.72
N PRO A 79 -16.41 -3.13 -7.77
CA PRO A 79 -16.57 -3.98 -8.94
C PRO A 79 -16.94 -3.20 -10.22
N GLU A 80 -17.88 -2.23 -10.12
CA GLU A 80 -18.28 -1.41 -11.26
C GLU A 80 -17.14 -0.50 -11.72
N LEU A 81 -16.45 0.15 -10.79
CA LEU A 81 -15.32 1.04 -11.10
C LEU A 81 -14.12 0.27 -11.69
N ALA A 82 -13.88 -0.96 -11.25
CA ALA A 82 -12.89 -1.84 -11.87
C ALA A 82 -13.31 -2.21 -13.31
N ALA A 83 -14.59 -2.53 -13.53
CA ALA A 83 -15.11 -2.81 -14.85
C ALA A 83 -15.03 -1.58 -15.80
N GLU A 84 -15.19 -0.36 -15.28
CA GLU A 84 -14.96 0.86 -16.06
C GLU A 84 -13.51 0.95 -16.55
N LEU A 85 -12.52 0.74 -15.69
CA LEU A 85 -11.11 0.74 -16.08
C LEU A 85 -10.83 -0.32 -17.16
N VAL A 86 -11.47 -1.48 -17.07
CA VAL A 86 -11.37 -2.52 -18.11
C VAL A 86 -11.99 -2.05 -19.43
N ARG A 87 -13.17 -1.42 -19.42
CA ARG A 87 -13.82 -0.85 -20.62
C ARG A 87 -12.98 0.26 -21.28
N MET A 88 -12.23 1.02 -20.48
CA MET A 88 -11.30 2.03 -20.98
C MET A 88 -10.04 1.42 -21.60
N ASN A 89 -9.87 0.10 -21.50
CA ASN A 89 -8.72 -0.63 -22.04
C ASN A 89 -7.38 -0.06 -21.58
N VAL A 90 -7.26 0.20 -20.26
CA VAL A 90 -6.00 0.68 -19.67
C VAL A 90 -4.89 -0.36 -19.84
N ASP A 91 -3.65 0.06 -19.95
CA ASP A 91 -2.48 -0.83 -20.15
C ASP A 91 -2.12 -1.58 -18.85
N VAL A 92 -2.41 -0.99 -17.66
CA VAL A 92 -2.20 -1.59 -16.35
C VAL A 92 -3.17 -1.01 -15.32
N ILE A 93 -3.65 -1.82 -14.37
CA ILE A 93 -4.46 -1.37 -13.22
C ILE A 93 -3.56 -1.34 -11.99
N PHE A 94 -3.47 -0.19 -11.34
CA PHE A 94 -2.89 -0.05 -10.01
C PHE A 94 -3.99 -0.17 -8.96
N ALA A 95 -3.92 -1.19 -8.11
CA ALA A 95 -4.86 -1.50 -7.04
C ALA A 95 -4.07 -1.77 -5.75
N ALA A 96 -3.80 -0.73 -4.95
CA ALA A 96 -2.77 -0.74 -3.93
C ALA A 96 -2.89 -1.85 -2.87
N SER A 97 -4.11 -2.23 -2.45
CA SER A 97 -4.36 -3.15 -1.33
C SER A 97 -5.14 -4.39 -1.75
N SER A 98 -5.16 -5.42 -0.91
CA SER A 98 -5.95 -6.66 -1.12
C SER A 98 -7.41 -6.38 -1.46
N THR A 99 -8.04 -5.44 -0.74
CA THR A 99 -9.44 -5.02 -0.96
C THR A 99 -9.69 -4.46 -2.35
N LEU A 100 -8.69 -3.81 -2.95
CA LEU A 100 -8.77 -3.22 -4.29
C LEU A 100 -8.41 -4.23 -5.38
N VAL A 101 -7.51 -5.17 -5.08
CA VAL A 101 -7.06 -6.21 -6.02
C VAL A 101 -8.20 -7.16 -6.37
N GLU A 102 -9.03 -7.56 -5.42
CA GLU A 102 -10.08 -8.57 -5.66
C GLU A 102 -11.10 -8.14 -6.71
N PRO A 103 -11.73 -6.94 -6.64
CA PRO A 103 -12.62 -6.50 -7.71
C PRO A 103 -11.91 -6.30 -9.06
N ALA A 104 -10.66 -5.83 -9.09
CA ALA A 104 -9.89 -5.73 -10.32
C ALA A 104 -9.63 -7.12 -10.94
N ARG A 105 -9.27 -8.13 -10.11
CA ARG A 105 -9.07 -9.53 -10.52
C ARG A 105 -10.33 -10.18 -11.09
N GLN A 106 -11.49 -9.83 -10.52
CA GLN A 106 -12.77 -10.31 -11.02
C GLN A 106 -13.12 -9.67 -12.37
N ALA A 107 -12.80 -8.38 -12.56
CA ALA A 107 -13.11 -7.64 -13.77
C ALA A 107 -12.23 -8.04 -14.95
N THR A 108 -10.97 -8.48 -14.74
CA THR A 108 -10.06 -8.86 -15.84
C THR A 108 -9.10 -9.97 -15.48
N LYS A 109 -8.78 -10.81 -16.49
CA LYS A 109 -7.70 -11.79 -16.46
C LYS A 109 -6.56 -11.44 -17.42
N ALA A 110 -6.75 -10.38 -18.22
CA ALA A 110 -5.83 -9.98 -19.27
C ALA A 110 -5.03 -8.73 -18.90
N ILE A 111 -5.71 -7.68 -18.40
CA ILE A 111 -5.01 -6.44 -18.02
C ILE A 111 -4.16 -6.71 -16.77
N PRO A 112 -2.86 -6.37 -16.78
CA PRO A 112 -1.99 -6.47 -15.61
C PRO A 112 -2.52 -5.69 -14.42
N ILE A 113 -2.39 -6.25 -13.22
CA ILE A 113 -2.76 -5.62 -11.96
C ILE A 113 -1.52 -5.52 -11.08
N VAL A 114 -1.17 -4.31 -10.65
CA VAL A 114 -0.04 -4.05 -9.75
C VAL A 114 -0.55 -3.57 -8.40
N PHE A 115 -0.10 -4.21 -7.33
CA PHE A 115 -0.38 -3.80 -5.96
C PHE A 115 0.88 -3.27 -5.25
N ALA A 116 0.70 -2.50 -4.18
CA ALA A 116 1.78 -1.89 -3.42
C ALA A 116 1.80 -2.30 -1.94
N THR A 117 0.62 -2.51 -1.34
CA THR A 117 0.47 -2.81 0.09
C THR A 117 -0.50 -3.97 0.29
N HIS A 118 -0.27 -5.04 -0.47
CA HIS A 118 -1.10 -6.24 -0.35
C HIS A 118 -0.81 -6.94 0.98
N ALA A 119 -1.85 -7.33 1.70
CA ALA A 119 -1.70 -7.90 3.03
C ALA A 119 -1.09 -9.32 2.99
N ASP A 120 -1.69 -10.22 2.19
CA ASP A 120 -1.26 -11.60 2.01
C ASP A 120 -1.69 -12.10 0.61
N PRO A 121 -0.86 -11.90 -0.43
CA PRO A 121 -1.24 -12.24 -1.80
C PRO A 121 -1.30 -13.75 -2.08
N VAL A 122 -0.54 -14.54 -1.34
CA VAL A 122 -0.52 -16.01 -1.47
C VAL A 122 -1.65 -16.63 -0.67
N GLY A 123 -1.80 -16.27 0.61
CA GLY A 123 -2.79 -16.86 1.51
C GLY A 123 -4.23 -16.63 1.07
N ILE A 124 -4.53 -15.50 0.37
CA ILE A 124 -5.87 -15.24 -0.20
C ILE A 124 -5.98 -15.59 -1.69
N GLY A 125 -4.95 -16.22 -2.27
CA GLY A 125 -4.99 -16.80 -3.62
C GLY A 125 -4.97 -15.79 -4.77
N HIS A 126 -4.41 -14.60 -4.58
CA HIS A 126 -4.23 -13.62 -5.66
C HIS A 126 -3.01 -13.93 -6.52
N VAL A 127 -1.99 -14.56 -5.94
CA VAL A 127 -0.82 -15.10 -6.64
C VAL A 127 -0.52 -16.53 -6.18
N VAL A 128 0.16 -17.29 -7.02
CA VAL A 128 0.51 -18.70 -6.71
C VAL A 128 1.62 -18.77 -5.65
N SER A 129 2.65 -17.93 -5.81
CA SER A 129 3.74 -17.77 -4.83
C SER A 129 4.35 -16.39 -4.97
N LEU A 130 5.17 -15.97 -3.99
CA LEU A 130 5.85 -14.67 -4.07
C LEU A 130 6.89 -14.66 -5.18
N SER A 131 7.63 -15.75 -5.39
CA SER A 131 8.67 -15.84 -6.42
C SER A 131 8.11 -15.98 -7.84
N HIS A 132 6.92 -16.60 -7.99
CA HIS A 132 6.25 -16.84 -9.28
C HIS A 132 4.76 -16.57 -9.13
N PRO A 133 4.30 -15.33 -9.38
CA PRO A 133 2.88 -14.96 -9.23
C PRO A 133 1.92 -15.78 -10.10
N GLY A 134 2.36 -16.14 -11.31
CA GLY A 134 1.68 -17.11 -12.18
C GLY A 134 0.45 -16.60 -12.94
N GLY A 135 0.05 -15.34 -12.75
CA GLY A 135 -1.12 -14.75 -13.38
C GLY A 135 -0.87 -13.32 -13.89
N ASN A 136 -1.94 -12.53 -13.98
CA ASN A 136 -1.86 -11.11 -14.37
C ASN A 136 -1.66 -10.15 -13.18
N ILE A 137 -1.34 -10.66 -11.99
CA ILE A 137 -1.27 -9.89 -10.74
C ILE A 137 0.14 -10.00 -10.15
N THR A 138 0.75 -8.87 -9.76
CA THR A 138 2.05 -8.80 -9.08
C THR A 138 2.18 -7.49 -8.30
N GLY A 139 3.29 -7.30 -7.56
CA GLY A 139 3.56 -6.05 -6.83
C GLY A 139 4.35 -6.25 -5.54
N LEU A 140 4.00 -5.51 -4.48
CA LEU A 140 4.67 -5.54 -3.19
C LEU A 140 3.69 -5.86 -2.05
N THR A 141 4.04 -6.83 -1.20
CA THR A 141 3.25 -7.18 -0.01
C THR A 141 3.70 -6.37 1.21
N MET A 142 2.82 -6.21 2.19
CA MET A 142 3.14 -5.62 3.48
C MET A 142 3.36 -6.67 4.59
N VAL A 143 3.20 -7.96 4.28
CA VAL A 143 3.33 -9.09 5.22
C VAL A 143 2.53 -8.93 6.51
N LEU A 144 1.23 -8.62 6.37
CA LEU A 144 0.34 -8.24 7.48
C LEU A 144 0.36 -9.21 8.66
N THR A 145 0.44 -10.51 8.41
CA THR A 145 0.45 -11.55 9.45
C THR A 145 1.64 -11.41 10.40
N ASP A 146 2.81 -11.06 9.88
CA ASP A 146 4.02 -10.86 10.68
C ASP A 146 3.97 -9.52 11.42
N ILE A 147 3.49 -8.47 10.72
CA ILE A 147 3.37 -7.13 11.29
C ILE A 147 2.43 -7.11 12.48
N VAL A 148 1.23 -7.67 12.39
CA VAL A 148 0.25 -7.62 13.47
C VAL A 148 0.74 -8.29 14.75
N SER A 149 1.56 -9.33 14.62
CA SER A 149 2.22 -9.97 15.76
C SER A 149 3.28 -9.05 16.36
N LYS A 150 4.06 -8.39 15.50
CA LYS A 150 5.09 -7.44 15.93
C LYS A 150 4.51 -6.16 16.53
N ASP A 151 3.39 -5.68 16.00
CA ASP A 151 2.63 -4.57 16.60
C ASP A 151 2.26 -4.88 18.05
N LEU A 152 1.76 -6.09 18.31
CA LEU A 152 1.41 -6.48 19.67
C LEU A 152 2.62 -6.53 20.60
N GLU A 153 3.78 -7.02 20.12
CA GLU A 153 5.04 -6.97 20.89
C GLU A 153 5.47 -5.53 21.17
N MET A 154 5.45 -4.65 20.15
CA MET A 154 5.80 -3.24 20.31
C MET A 154 4.88 -2.53 21.30
N LEU A 155 3.57 -2.80 21.23
CA LEU A 155 2.59 -2.25 22.17
C LEU A 155 2.89 -2.70 23.61
N LYS A 156 3.19 -3.98 23.82
CA LYS A 156 3.52 -4.53 25.12
C LYS A 156 4.85 -3.99 25.67
N ASP A 157 5.84 -3.81 24.80
CA ASP A 157 7.14 -3.20 25.18
C ASP A 157 6.96 -1.73 25.60
N ALA A 158 6.13 -0.97 24.87
CA ALA A 158 5.83 0.43 25.17
C ALA A 158 4.97 0.59 26.44
N LEU A 159 4.06 -0.35 26.66
CA LEU A 159 3.07 -0.36 27.75
C LEU A 159 3.15 -1.68 28.53
N PRO A 160 4.19 -1.90 29.36
CA PRO A 160 4.41 -3.20 30.05
C PRO A 160 3.25 -3.63 30.97
N GLN A 161 2.43 -2.67 31.44
CA GLN A 161 1.29 -2.94 32.30
C GLN A 161 0.04 -3.38 31.54
N ALA A 162 -0.02 -3.16 30.20
CA ALA A 162 -1.18 -3.56 29.41
C ALA A 162 -1.35 -5.08 29.44
N ALA A 163 -2.50 -5.55 29.93
CA ALA A 163 -2.82 -6.97 30.07
C ALA A 163 -4.06 -7.36 29.22
N ARG A 164 -4.95 -6.39 28.96
CA ARG A 164 -6.17 -6.60 28.17
C ARG A 164 -6.20 -5.66 26.98
N ILE A 165 -6.10 -6.23 25.77
CA ILE A 165 -5.88 -5.47 24.55
C ILE A 165 -7.02 -5.71 23.58
N GLY A 166 -7.65 -4.63 23.09
CA GLY A 166 -8.65 -4.69 22.04
C GLY A 166 -8.01 -4.81 20.67
N ILE A 167 -8.49 -5.74 19.84
CA ILE A 167 -8.04 -5.88 18.46
C ILE A 167 -9.13 -5.39 17.54
N LEU A 168 -8.98 -4.17 16.99
CA LEU A 168 -9.89 -3.63 15.99
C LEU A 168 -9.59 -4.26 14.64
N TRP A 169 -10.60 -4.89 14.06
CA TRP A 169 -10.45 -5.61 12.80
C TRP A 169 -11.73 -5.55 11.96
N ASN A 170 -11.61 -5.73 10.65
CA ASN A 170 -12.76 -5.71 9.75
C ASN A 170 -13.07 -7.14 9.24
N PRO A 171 -14.25 -7.72 9.58
CA PRO A 171 -14.60 -9.07 9.18
C PRO A 171 -14.81 -9.27 7.67
N THR A 172 -15.00 -8.18 6.93
CA THR A 172 -15.15 -8.24 5.46
C THR A 172 -13.81 -8.19 4.72
N THR A 173 -12.68 -7.99 5.43
CA THR A 173 -11.34 -7.97 4.82
C THR A 173 -10.74 -9.38 4.79
N PRO A 174 -10.51 -9.98 3.59
CA PRO A 174 -10.10 -11.38 3.48
C PRO A 174 -8.78 -11.74 4.18
N SER A 175 -7.87 -10.77 4.32
CA SER A 175 -6.57 -10.96 4.98
C SER A 175 -6.63 -10.90 6.51
N HIS A 176 -7.75 -10.47 7.11
CA HIS A 176 -7.83 -10.33 8.57
C HIS A 176 -7.93 -11.68 9.31
N PRO A 177 -8.67 -12.71 8.88
CA PRO A 177 -8.70 -13.98 9.60
C PRO A 177 -7.32 -14.61 9.84
N PRO A 178 -6.38 -14.71 8.87
CA PRO A 178 -5.03 -15.18 9.15
C PRO A 178 -4.25 -14.24 10.08
N ALA A 179 -4.38 -12.92 9.95
CA ALA A 179 -3.76 -11.96 10.86
C ALA A 179 -4.27 -12.11 12.30
N LEU A 180 -5.58 -12.35 12.49
CA LEU A 180 -6.15 -12.62 13.82
C LEU A 180 -5.64 -13.94 14.43
N LYS A 181 -5.39 -14.96 13.61
CA LYS A 181 -4.76 -16.19 14.09
C LYS A 181 -3.35 -15.91 14.62
N ALA A 182 -2.57 -15.12 13.89
CA ALA A 182 -1.21 -14.76 14.27
C ALA A 182 -1.17 -13.91 15.55
N VAL A 183 -1.99 -12.86 15.64
CA VAL A 183 -2.03 -12.00 16.83
C VAL A 183 -2.51 -12.74 18.09
N LYS A 184 -3.44 -13.71 17.95
CA LYS A 184 -3.86 -14.58 19.06
C LYS A 184 -2.71 -15.44 19.56
N ALA A 185 -1.90 -16.01 18.66
CA ALA A 185 -0.72 -16.78 19.03
C ALA A 185 0.32 -15.91 19.74
N ALA A 186 0.58 -14.69 19.22
CA ALA A 186 1.47 -13.73 19.86
C ALA A 186 0.95 -13.30 21.24
N GLY A 187 -0.36 -13.05 21.40
CA GLY A 187 -0.99 -12.70 22.67
C GLY A 187 -0.81 -13.79 23.73
N ALA A 188 -0.98 -15.05 23.37
CA ALA A 188 -0.73 -16.18 24.25
C ALA A 188 0.74 -16.24 24.71
N SER A 189 1.68 -15.98 23.80
CA SER A 189 3.12 -15.96 24.13
C SER A 189 3.50 -14.80 25.02
N LEU A 190 2.84 -13.65 24.87
CA LEU A 190 3.08 -12.42 25.67
C LEU A 190 2.29 -12.39 26.99
N GLY A 191 1.43 -13.37 27.24
CA GLY A 191 0.60 -13.43 28.44
C GLY A 191 -0.45 -12.32 28.52
N VAL A 192 -0.96 -11.84 27.37
CA VAL A 192 -2.01 -10.81 27.30
C VAL A 192 -3.35 -11.40 26.84
N SER A 193 -4.44 -10.86 27.39
CA SER A 193 -5.80 -11.18 26.93
C SER A 193 -6.19 -10.30 25.76
N LEU A 194 -6.76 -10.91 24.73
CA LEU A 194 -7.16 -10.18 23.51
C LEU A 194 -8.67 -10.21 23.32
N ASP A 195 -9.29 -9.05 23.25
CA ASP A 195 -10.71 -8.88 22.95
C ASP A 195 -10.86 -8.49 21.46
N MET A 196 -11.52 -9.36 20.67
CA MET A 196 -11.72 -9.11 19.23
C MET A 196 -12.87 -8.12 19.03
N VAL A 197 -12.58 -6.93 18.52
CA VAL A 197 -13.53 -5.83 18.32
C VAL A 197 -13.77 -5.65 16.80
N PRO A 198 -14.86 -6.22 16.25
CA PRO A 198 -15.17 -6.08 14.85
C PRO A 198 -15.66 -4.68 14.52
N VAL A 199 -15.17 -4.12 13.42
CA VAL A 199 -15.56 -2.82 12.85
C VAL A 199 -15.74 -3.00 11.35
N THR A 200 -16.98 -2.96 10.87
CA THR A 200 -17.32 -3.17 9.46
C THR A 200 -17.39 -1.84 8.71
N THR A 201 -17.98 -0.84 9.34
CA THR A 201 -18.20 0.49 8.77
C THR A 201 -17.61 1.59 9.65
N VAL A 202 -17.56 2.81 9.11
CA VAL A 202 -17.11 4.00 9.87
C VAL A 202 -18.01 4.28 11.10
N ALA A 203 -19.30 3.98 10.99
CA ALA A 203 -20.27 4.20 12.08
C ALA A 203 -20.01 3.28 13.29
N ASP A 204 -19.31 2.18 13.13
CA ASP A 204 -19.04 1.23 14.21
C ASP A 204 -17.93 1.73 15.17
N PHE A 205 -17.09 2.68 14.76
CA PHE A 205 -15.93 3.10 15.56
C PHE A 205 -16.32 3.66 16.92
N ASP A 206 -17.32 4.55 16.99
CA ASP A 206 -17.76 5.14 18.26
C ASP A 206 -18.25 4.07 19.25
N GLY A 207 -19.06 3.13 18.75
CA GLY A 207 -19.53 1.98 19.53
C GLY A 207 -18.42 1.07 19.99
N ALA A 208 -17.43 0.82 19.14
CA ALA A 208 -16.25 -0.02 19.42
C ALA A 208 -15.40 0.58 20.55
N PHE A 209 -15.06 1.87 20.45
CA PHE A 209 -14.28 2.54 21.50
C PHE A 209 -15.04 2.64 22.84
N ALA A 210 -16.35 2.95 22.79
CA ALA A 210 -17.18 2.92 23.98
C ALA A 210 -17.26 1.53 24.62
N ALA A 211 -17.33 0.46 23.82
CA ALA A 211 -17.33 -0.92 24.31
C ALA A 211 -15.99 -1.29 24.94
N MET A 212 -14.85 -0.97 24.30
CA MET A 212 -13.51 -1.22 24.84
C MET A 212 -13.31 -0.53 26.19
N THR A 213 -13.73 0.74 26.32
CA THR A 213 -13.65 1.50 27.57
C THR A 213 -14.52 0.86 28.67
N ARG A 214 -15.80 0.52 28.38
CA ARG A 214 -16.69 -0.14 29.34
C ARG A 214 -16.16 -1.49 29.80
N SER A 215 -15.51 -2.23 28.90
CA SER A 215 -14.90 -3.53 29.23
C SER A 215 -13.58 -3.39 30.01
N GLY A 216 -13.08 -2.17 30.23
CA GLY A 216 -11.83 -1.93 30.95
C GLY A 216 -10.62 -2.47 30.20
N LEU A 217 -10.56 -2.28 28.87
CA LEU A 217 -9.35 -2.62 28.13
C LEU A 217 -8.27 -1.58 28.39
N ASP A 218 -7.01 -2.03 28.44
CA ASP A 218 -5.86 -1.17 28.77
C ASP A 218 -5.31 -0.44 27.54
N SER A 219 -5.51 -1.03 26.36
CA SER A 219 -4.98 -0.54 25.09
C SER A 219 -5.67 -1.21 23.91
N PHE A 220 -5.33 -0.80 22.70
CA PHE A 220 -5.83 -1.44 21.49
C PHE A 220 -4.78 -1.53 20.37
N LEU A 221 -5.04 -2.43 19.42
CA LEU A 221 -4.29 -2.60 18.18
C LEU A 221 -5.28 -2.52 17.01
N VAL A 222 -4.93 -1.77 15.98
CA VAL A 222 -5.71 -1.68 14.74
C VAL A 222 -5.08 -2.54 13.67
N VAL A 223 -5.77 -3.59 13.23
CA VAL A 223 -5.34 -4.37 12.06
C VAL A 223 -5.46 -3.52 10.80
N ALA A 224 -4.39 -3.43 10.03
CA ALA A 224 -4.30 -2.55 8.85
C ALA A 224 -5.43 -2.80 7.85
N SER A 225 -6.16 -1.75 7.50
CA SER A 225 -7.20 -1.77 6.47
C SER A 225 -7.33 -0.41 5.80
N PRO A 226 -7.84 -0.35 4.54
CA PRO A 226 -8.10 0.92 3.87
C PRO A 226 -9.04 1.85 4.66
N VAL A 227 -10.04 1.29 5.36
CA VAL A 227 -10.97 2.06 6.18
C VAL A 227 -10.25 2.70 7.36
N ALA A 228 -9.38 1.96 8.08
CA ALA A 228 -8.60 2.50 9.18
C ALA A 228 -7.67 3.65 8.74
N VAL A 229 -7.05 3.55 7.57
CA VAL A 229 -6.21 4.62 7.01
C VAL A 229 -7.06 5.83 6.59
N SER A 230 -8.22 5.63 5.97
CA SER A 230 -9.11 6.73 5.55
C SER A 230 -9.73 7.47 6.72
N GLN A 231 -9.89 6.81 7.88
CA GLN A 231 -10.48 7.35 9.11
C GLN A 231 -9.45 7.64 10.21
N ARG A 232 -8.20 7.82 9.84
CA ARG A 232 -7.09 8.02 10.79
C ARG A 232 -7.32 9.15 11.80
N ASP A 233 -7.87 10.28 11.34
CA ASP A 233 -8.14 11.43 12.19
C ASP A 233 -9.21 11.08 13.25
N ARG A 234 -10.29 10.40 12.84
CA ARG A 234 -11.36 9.94 13.74
C ARG A 234 -10.86 8.90 14.74
N LEU A 235 -10.03 7.94 14.29
CA LEU A 235 -9.46 6.93 15.17
C LEU A 235 -8.54 7.55 16.23
N ALA A 236 -7.71 8.53 15.85
CA ALA A 236 -6.86 9.26 16.79
C ALA A 236 -7.68 10.06 17.81
N GLU A 237 -8.73 10.76 17.37
CA GLU A 237 -9.65 11.49 18.24
C GLU A 237 -10.35 10.56 19.26
N LEU A 238 -10.88 9.42 18.79
CA LEU A 238 -11.52 8.43 19.64
C LEU A 238 -10.54 7.81 20.65
N ALA A 239 -9.34 7.46 20.22
CA ALA A 239 -8.30 6.94 21.09
C ALA A 239 -7.99 7.93 22.25
N LEU A 240 -7.86 9.21 21.93
CA LEU A 240 -7.57 10.25 22.89
C LEU A 240 -8.77 10.52 23.82
N SER A 241 -10.00 10.65 23.30
CA SER A 241 -11.21 10.94 24.07
C SER A 241 -11.56 9.82 25.05
N HIS A 242 -11.32 8.57 24.65
CA HIS A 242 -11.53 7.38 25.49
C HIS A 242 -10.32 7.05 26.38
N ARG A 243 -9.22 7.81 26.27
CA ARG A 243 -7.94 7.57 26.97
C ARG A 243 -7.40 6.16 26.77
N LEU A 244 -7.58 5.62 25.57
CA LEU A 244 -7.10 4.31 25.18
C LEU A 244 -5.83 4.46 24.32
N PRO A 245 -4.65 4.11 24.84
CA PRO A 245 -3.43 4.06 24.03
C PRO A 245 -3.51 2.94 23.00
N GLY A 246 -3.04 3.19 21.79
CA GLY A 246 -3.13 2.21 20.72
C GLY A 246 -1.93 2.19 19.78
N ILE A 247 -1.75 1.03 19.12
CA ILE A 247 -0.81 0.87 18.03
C ILE A 247 -1.53 0.69 16.71
N PHE A 248 -0.97 1.28 15.67
CA PHE A 248 -1.47 1.26 14.30
C PHE A 248 -0.41 0.67 13.37
N ALA A 249 -0.82 0.02 12.30
CA ALA A 249 0.11 -0.49 11.30
C ALA A 249 0.65 0.57 10.31
N ASN A 250 0.16 1.83 10.41
CA ASN A 250 0.50 2.88 9.46
C ASN A 250 0.87 4.18 10.17
N LYS A 251 1.97 4.77 9.74
CA LYS A 251 2.50 6.05 10.22
C LYS A 251 1.47 7.20 10.14
N GLU A 252 0.64 7.22 9.11
CA GLU A 252 -0.37 8.26 8.90
C GLU A 252 -1.37 8.35 10.05
N ASN A 253 -1.62 7.26 10.76
CA ASN A 253 -2.46 7.29 11.95
C ASN A 253 -1.77 8.01 13.12
N VAL A 254 -0.44 7.89 13.24
CA VAL A 254 0.35 8.55 14.28
C VAL A 254 0.50 10.05 13.99
N GLU A 255 0.71 10.41 12.72
CA GLU A 255 0.72 11.80 12.26
C GLU A 255 -0.63 12.50 12.53
N ALA A 256 -1.74 11.77 12.45
CA ALA A 256 -3.09 12.24 12.78
C ALA A 256 -3.37 12.33 14.30
N GLY A 257 -2.42 11.93 15.16
CA GLY A 257 -2.55 11.99 16.61
C GLY A 257 -2.63 10.64 17.32
N GLY A 258 -2.47 9.52 16.62
CA GLY A 258 -2.31 8.19 17.23
C GLY A 258 -1.05 8.11 18.08
N LEU A 259 -0.99 7.14 19.01
CA LEU A 259 0.14 7.02 19.93
C LEU A 259 1.39 6.49 19.24
N MET A 260 1.29 5.36 18.54
CA MET A 260 2.42 4.72 17.90
C MET A 260 2.01 3.87 16.71
N SER A 261 2.95 3.62 15.81
CA SER A 261 2.78 2.65 14.71
C SER A 261 4.07 1.88 14.49
N TYR A 262 3.95 0.66 14.00
CA TYR A 262 5.03 -0.11 13.44
C TYR A 262 4.56 -0.76 12.13
N GLY A 263 5.35 -0.61 11.08
CA GLY A 263 4.98 -1.18 9.77
C GLY A 263 5.89 -0.70 8.65
N PRO A 264 5.70 -1.22 7.43
CA PRO A 264 6.44 -0.75 6.28
C PRO A 264 5.96 0.65 5.87
N ASP A 265 6.87 1.45 5.32
CA ASP A 265 6.52 2.72 4.69
C ASP A 265 5.66 2.48 3.44
N GLY A 266 4.37 2.80 3.54
CA GLY A 266 3.40 2.63 2.45
C GLY A 266 3.66 3.55 1.25
N ASP A 267 4.28 4.72 1.47
CA ASP A 267 4.66 5.64 0.41
C ASP A 267 5.86 5.09 -0.36
N ASP A 268 6.87 4.50 0.33
CA ASP A 268 8.00 3.81 -0.31
C ASP A 268 7.52 2.61 -1.14
N LEU A 269 6.68 1.75 -0.57
CA LEU A 269 6.11 0.62 -1.30
C LEU A 269 5.34 1.08 -2.54
N THR A 270 4.55 2.16 -2.43
CA THR A 270 3.81 2.71 -3.56
C THR A 270 4.73 3.32 -4.62
N ARG A 271 5.80 4.01 -4.21
CA ARG A 271 6.83 4.53 -5.14
C ARG A 271 7.53 3.39 -5.88
N ARG A 272 7.88 2.32 -5.17
CA ARG A 272 8.52 1.12 -5.76
C ARG A 272 7.58 0.35 -6.69
N ALA A 273 6.27 0.36 -6.45
CA ALA A 273 5.30 -0.26 -7.34
C ALA A 273 5.32 0.36 -8.76
N ALA A 274 5.74 1.62 -8.91
CA ALA A 274 5.97 2.23 -10.20
C ALA A 274 6.96 1.46 -11.08
N LEU A 275 7.98 0.80 -10.48
CA LEU A 275 8.93 -0.04 -11.21
C LEU A 275 8.24 -1.25 -11.88
N TYR A 276 7.26 -1.83 -11.18
CA TYR A 276 6.46 -2.94 -11.72
C TYR A 276 5.62 -2.49 -12.91
N ILE A 277 4.95 -1.34 -12.75
CA ILE A 277 4.16 -0.72 -13.81
C ILE A 277 5.06 -0.48 -15.04
N VAL A 278 6.22 0.14 -14.87
CA VAL A 278 7.14 0.44 -15.96
C VAL A 278 7.69 -0.83 -16.62
N LYS A 279 8.06 -1.85 -15.84
CA LYS A 279 8.47 -3.16 -16.40
C LYS A 279 7.37 -3.77 -17.27
N ILE A 280 6.11 -3.71 -16.82
CA ILE A 280 4.96 -4.24 -17.54
C ILE A 280 4.71 -3.43 -18.83
N LEU A 281 4.73 -2.10 -18.76
CA LEU A 281 4.60 -1.23 -19.93
C LEU A 281 5.70 -1.48 -20.98
N ASN A 282 6.87 -1.95 -20.54
CA ASN A 282 7.99 -2.35 -21.39
C ASN A 282 7.95 -3.85 -21.81
N GLY A 283 6.82 -4.54 -21.56
CA GLY A 283 6.56 -5.89 -22.06
C GLY A 283 6.88 -7.03 -21.10
N ALA A 284 7.28 -6.76 -19.85
CA ALA A 284 7.42 -7.82 -18.86
C ALA A 284 6.05 -8.39 -18.47
N LYS A 285 5.98 -9.70 -18.25
CA LYS A 285 4.76 -10.38 -17.83
C LYS A 285 4.63 -10.33 -16.32
N PRO A 286 3.47 -9.94 -15.75
CA PRO A 286 3.25 -9.98 -14.31
C PRO A 286 3.55 -11.35 -13.67
N ALA A 287 3.24 -12.44 -14.39
CA ALA A 287 3.49 -13.82 -13.96
C ALA A 287 4.94 -14.10 -13.60
N ASP A 288 5.89 -13.40 -14.23
CA ASP A 288 7.33 -13.59 -14.12
C ASP A 288 8.00 -12.54 -13.21
N LEU A 289 7.23 -11.58 -12.70
CA LEU A 289 7.72 -10.54 -11.81
C LEU A 289 7.45 -10.94 -10.35
N PRO A 290 8.48 -11.32 -9.55
CA PRO A 290 8.30 -11.72 -8.16
C PRO A 290 7.62 -10.65 -7.34
N VAL A 291 6.75 -11.07 -6.40
CA VAL A 291 6.20 -10.18 -5.38
C VAL A 291 7.28 -9.86 -4.36
N GLU A 292 7.59 -8.58 -4.18
CA GLU A 292 8.58 -8.14 -3.20
C GLU A 292 7.96 -7.96 -1.82
N GLN A 293 8.75 -8.29 -0.79
CA GLN A 293 8.46 -7.99 0.61
C GLN A 293 9.13 -6.67 1.02
N PRO A 294 8.59 -5.97 2.04
CA PRO A 294 9.27 -4.81 2.60
C PRO A 294 10.61 -5.21 3.20
N THR A 295 11.60 -4.35 3.04
CA THR A 295 12.92 -4.49 3.66
C THR A 295 13.15 -3.50 4.77
N LYS A 296 12.28 -2.48 4.88
CA LYS A 296 12.34 -1.44 5.88
C LYS A 296 10.99 -1.34 6.60
N PHE A 297 11.06 -1.33 7.91
CA PHE A 297 9.93 -1.10 8.81
C PHE A 297 10.25 0.11 9.67
N GLU A 298 9.24 0.89 10.01
CA GLU A 298 9.39 2.12 10.78
C GLU A 298 8.56 2.04 12.06
N LEU A 299 9.21 2.31 13.20
CA LEU A 299 8.57 2.55 14.48
C LEU A 299 8.43 4.05 14.67
N VAL A 300 7.19 4.55 14.70
CA VAL A 300 6.88 5.97 14.93
C VAL A 300 6.16 6.11 16.25
N VAL A 301 6.58 7.07 17.09
CA VAL A 301 5.99 7.33 18.42
C VAL A 301 5.62 8.80 18.55
N ASN A 302 4.41 9.08 19.03
CA ASN A 302 3.92 10.45 19.27
C ASN A 302 3.95 10.78 20.76
N LEU A 303 4.93 11.56 21.18
CA LEU A 303 5.07 11.97 22.57
C LEU A 303 4.04 13.00 23.01
N LYS A 304 3.46 13.81 22.10
CA LYS A 304 2.32 14.69 22.43
C LYS A 304 1.12 13.86 22.88
N THR A 305 0.84 12.79 22.13
CA THR A 305 -0.26 11.86 22.46
C THR A 305 0.06 11.08 23.73
N ALA A 306 1.28 10.58 23.90
CA ALA A 306 1.70 9.94 25.14
C ALA A 306 1.49 10.84 26.35
N LYS A 307 1.91 12.11 26.29
CA LYS A 307 1.72 13.11 27.33
C LYS A 307 0.23 13.39 27.59
N ALA A 308 -0.60 13.53 26.56
CA ALA A 308 -2.04 13.77 26.69
C ALA A 308 -2.76 12.59 27.36
N LEU A 309 -2.28 11.35 27.12
CA LEU A 309 -2.77 10.14 27.78
C LEU A 309 -2.18 9.90 29.18
N GLY A 310 -1.24 10.73 29.63
CA GLY A 310 -0.54 10.57 30.91
C GLY A 310 0.44 9.41 30.94
N LEU A 311 0.95 8.98 29.78
CA LEU A 311 1.86 7.87 29.62
C LEU A 311 3.33 8.34 29.67
N LYS A 312 4.18 7.51 30.27
CA LYS A 312 5.63 7.66 30.20
C LYS A 312 6.21 6.51 29.39
N ILE A 313 6.60 6.81 28.15
CA ILE A 313 7.32 5.86 27.31
C ILE A 313 8.79 5.82 27.76
N SER A 314 9.34 4.62 27.91
CA SER A 314 10.72 4.48 28.38
C SER A 314 11.72 4.98 27.34
N GLU A 315 12.84 5.55 27.82
CA GLU A 315 13.93 6.02 26.94
C GLU A 315 14.49 4.88 26.08
N SER A 316 14.63 3.69 26.65
CA SER A 316 15.10 2.50 25.94
C SER A 316 14.15 2.08 24.80
N PHE A 317 12.85 2.34 24.91
CA PHE A 317 11.90 2.11 23.83
C PHE A 317 12.04 3.20 22.74
N LEU A 318 12.17 4.48 23.15
CA LEU A 318 12.31 5.60 22.23
C LEU A 318 13.59 5.53 21.39
N LEU A 319 14.67 4.96 21.92
CA LEU A 319 15.90 4.72 21.15
C LEU A 319 15.72 3.74 19.98
N ARG A 320 14.64 2.97 19.96
CA ARG A 320 14.28 2.05 18.87
C ARG A 320 13.39 2.70 17.82
N ALA A 321 12.84 3.89 18.12
CA ALA A 321 11.95 4.59 17.19
C ALA A 321 12.76 5.22 16.06
N ASP A 322 12.26 5.03 14.82
CA ASP A 322 12.79 5.69 13.63
C ASP A 322 12.37 7.16 13.58
N GLU A 323 11.19 7.47 14.16
CA GLU A 323 10.67 8.83 14.25
C GLU A 323 9.93 9.04 15.59
N VAL A 324 10.18 10.20 16.20
CA VAL A 324 9.49 10.66 17.42
C VAL A 324 8.84 12.01 17.13
N ILE A 325 7.52 12.09 17.27
CA ILE A 325 6.74 13.33 17.12
C ILE A 325 6.64 14.02 18.47
N GLU A 326 7.26 15.22 18.58
CA GLU A 326 7.28 16.05 19.78
C GLU A 326 6.33 17.24 19.72
#